data_af6f25851a683fd0e72b3692c3b0c86e
#
_entry.id   af6f25851a683fd0e72b3692c3b0c86e
#
_cell.length_a   1.000
_cell.length_b   1.000
_cell.length_c   1.000
_cell.angle_alpha   90.00
_cell.angle_beta   90.00
_cell.angle_gamma   90.00
#
_symmetry.space_group_name_H-M   'P 1'
#
loop_
_entity.id
_entity.type
_entity.pdbx_description
1 polymer ?
#
loop_
_entity_poly.entity_id
_entity_poly.type
_entity_poly.pdbx_seq_one_letter_code
_entity_poly.pdbx_strand_id
1 'polypeptide(L)'
;MKKILYSFLILSSVALSAQKNPSVKFAVANDIVGTVGMFNAKKNIVQSSNVYKSSASLPQGLKKYSFIADNGLTEVKIKNGFEGLDRVSLAELNSQYGVPENTPVFIEGYEFIDSSTKIYGDMMGNVDVKDYNGKKTVFLSTSAIK
;
A
#
# COMPACT_ATOMS: atom_id res chain seq x y z
N MET A 1 -23.43 7.79 -31.49
CA MET A 1 -23.93 7.97 -30.13
C MET A 1 -23.67 6.77 -29.22
N LYS A 2 -23.96 5.54 -29.66
CA LYS A 2 -23.71 4.34 -28.82
C LYS A 2 -22.23 4.15 -28.46
N LYS A 3 -21.30 4.48 -29.36
CA LYS A 3 -19.85 4.37 -29.10
C LYS A 3 -19.33 5.30 -28.02
N ILE A 4 -19.92 6.48 -27.87
CA ILE A 4 -19.55 7.46 -26.84
C ILE A 4 -19.99 6.99 -25.45
N LEU A 5 -21.15 6.34 -25.36
CA LEU A 5 -21.66 5.79 -24.10
C LEU A 5 -20.76 4.67 -23.56
N TYR A 6 -20.27 3.78 -24.42
CA TYR A 6 -19.38 2.70 -24.02
C TYR A 6 -18.02 3.22 -23.52
N SER A 7 -17.47 4.24 -24.17
CA SER A 7 -16.23 4.87 -23.73
C SER A 7 -16.35 5.48 -22.33
N PHE A 8 -17.49 6.09 -22.04
CA PHE A 8 -17.75 6.70 -20.75
C PHE A 8 -17.86 5.68 -19.62
N LEU A 9 -18.49 4.53 -19.90
CA LEU A 9 -18.60 3.42 -18.94
C LEU A 9 -17.24 2.80 -18.60
N ILE A 10 -16.36 2.68 -19.60
CA ILE A 10 -14.99 2.15 -19.39
C ILE A 10 -14.18 3.09 -18.50
N LEU A 11 -14.27 4.41 -18.74
CA LEU A 11 -13.60 5.41 -17.91
C LEU A 11 -14.09 5.39 -16.46
N SER A 12 -15.40 5.18 -16.25
CA SER A 12 -15.98 5.11 -14.91
C SER A 12 -15.48 3.90 -14.12
N SER A 13 -15.35 2.73 -14.77
CA SER A 13 -14.85 1.52 -14.11
C SER A 13 -13.38 1.61 -13.73
N VAL A 14 -12.56 2.27 -14.55
CA VAL A 14 -11.14 2.51 -14.22
C VAL A 14 -11.01 3.46 -13.03
N ALA A 15 -11.80 4.52 -12.98
CA ALA A 15 -11.80 5.45 -11.87
C ALA A 15 -12.19 4.78 -10.53
N LEU A 16 -13.15 3.86 -10.57
CA LEU A 16 -13.58 3.11 -9.38
C LEU A 16 -12.48 2.18 -8.85
N SER A 17 -11.69 1.55 -9.73
CA SER A 17 -10.62 0.64 -9.30
C SER A 17 -9.42 1.33 -8.69
N ALA A 18 -9.26 2.66 -8.89
CA ALA A 18 -8.21 3.47 -8.28
C ALA A 18 -8.68 4.21 -7.02
N GLN A 19 -9.93 3.98 -6.56
CA GLN A 19 -10.48 4.68 -5.41
C GLN A 19 -9.84 4.19 -4.10
N LYS A 20 -9.41 5.15 -3.26
CA LYS A 20 -8.82 4.85 -1.94
C LYS A 20 -9.83 4.16 -1.02
N ASN A 21 -9.37 3.12 -0.34
CA ASN A 21 -10.15 2.41 0.66
C ASN A 21 -10.03 3.14 2.00
N PRO A 22 -11.12 3.75 2.52
CA PRO A 22 -11.03 4.52 3.77
C PRO A 22 -10.88 3.66 5.02
N SER A 23 -11.07 2.35 4.91
CA SER A 23 -10.95 1.43 6.05
C SER A 23 -9.51 1.02 6.34
N VAL A 24 -8.61 1.19 5.38
CA VAL A 24 -7.22 0.76 5.53
C VAL A 24 -6.44 1.75 6.38
N LYS A 25 -5.74 1.24 7.38
CA LYS A 25 -4.79 1.99 8.18
C LYS A 25 -3.41 1.40 7.98
N PHE A 26 -2.51 2.23 7.46
CA PHE A 26 -1.13 1.83 7.22
C PHE A 26 -0.27 1.94 8.49
N ALA A 27 0.76 1.14 8.54
CA ALA A 27 1.77 1.17 9.58
C ALA A 27 3.16 1.10 8.94
N VAL A 28 4.16 1.65 9.62
CA VAL A 28 5.55 1.62 9.15
C VAL A 28 6.42 1.10 10.29
N ALA A 29 7.26 0.13 9.98
CA ALA A 29 8.28 -0.37 10.90
C ALA A 29 9.58 -0.56 10.13
N ASN A 30 10.68 -0.04 10.66
CA ASN A 30 12.01 -0.15 10.04
C ASN A 30 12.02 0.34 8.57
N ASP A 31 11.27 1.41 8.30
CA ASP A 31 11.12 2.00 6.97
C ASP A 31 10.46 1.06 5.94
N ILE A 32 9.63 0.14 6.40
CA ILE A 32 8.88 -0.82 5.60
C ILE A 32 7.39 -0.65 5.89
N VAL A 33 6.59 -0.57 4.84
CA VAL A 33 5.15 -0.34 4.96
C VAL A 33 4.42 -1.65 5.22
N GLY A 34 3.53 -1.63 6.19
CA GLY A 34 2.58 -2.68 6.48
C GLY A 34 1.23 -2.09 6.79
N THR A 35 0.38 -2.86 7.44
CA THR A 35 -0.92 -2.40 7.92
C THR A 35 -1.04 -2.59 9.42
N VAL A 36 -1.88 -1.78 10.04
CA VAL A 36 -2.21 -1.94 11.46
C VAL A 36 -2.77 -3.34 11.72
N GLY A 37 -3.63 -3.83 10.82
CA GLY A 37 -4.19 -5.18 10.93
C GLY A 37 -3.14 -6.28 10.94
N MET A 38 -2.12 -6.18 10.09
CA MET A 38 -1.01 -7.12 10.06
C MET A 38 -0.29 -7.19 11.41
N PHE A 39 0.04 -6.02 11.98
CA PHE A 39 0.73 -5.97 13.26
C PHE A 39 -0.16 -6.40 14.43
N ASN A 40 -1.47 -6.14 14.35
CA ASN A 40 -2.41 -6.63 15.36
C ASN A 40 -2.47 -8.16 15.39
N ALA A 41 -2.32 -8.81 14.25
CA ALA A 41 -2.25 -10.27 14.17
C ALA A 41 -0.92 -10.82 14.70
N LYS A 42 0.10 -9.98 14.80
CA LYS A 42 1.46 -10.35 15.22
C LYS A 42 1.91 -9.55 16.45
N LYS A 43 1.02 -9.40 17.43
CA LYS A 43 1.32 -8.60 18.64
C LYS A 43 2.57 -9.04 19.39
N ASN A 44 2.91 -10.30 19.30
CA ASN A 44 4.09 -10.87 19.98
C ASN A 44 5.42 -10.30 19.47
N ILE A 45 5.46 -9.75 18.27
CA ILE A 45 6.68 -9.17 17.71
C ILE A 45 6.75 -7.64 17.90
N VAL A 46 5.67 -7.02 18.34
CA VAL A 46 5.58 -5.56 18.49
C VAL A 46 6.09 -5.17 19.88
N GLN A 47 7.12 -4.32 19.92
CA GLN A 47 7.64 -3.77 21.16
C GLN A 47 6.82 -2.56 21.60
N SER A 48 6.53 -1.64 20.68
CA SER A 48 5.76 -0.43 20.95
C SER A 48 5.19 0.12 19.65
N SER A 49 4.20 0.99 19.77
CA SER A 49 3.63 1.68 18.62
C SER A 49 3.22 3.10 18.99
N ASN A 50 3.32 4.01 18.02
CA ASN A 50 2.86 5.40 18.12
C ASN A 50 1.86 5.63 16.99
N VAL A 51 0.68 6.17 17.33
CA VAL A 51 -0.35 6.49 16.34
C VAL A 51 -0.33 7.99 16.06
N TYR A 52 -0.17 8.35 14.78
CA TYR A 52 -0.28 9.71 14.30
C TYR A 52 -1.62 9.84 13.56
N LYS A 53 -2.48 10.73 14.00
CA LYS A 53 -3.88 10.81 13.52
C LYS A 53 -4.02 11.38 12.11
N SER A 54 -3.02 12.15 11.66
CA SER A 54 -3.07 12.80 10.35
C SER A 54 -1.65 13.00 9.79
N SER A 55 -1.58 13.31 8.51
CA SER A 55 -0.30 13.62 7.85
C SER A 55 0.41 14.82 8.48
N ALA A 56 -0.35 15.78 8.99
CA ALA A 56 0.21 16.98 9.64
C ALA A 56 0.97 16.68 10.92
N SER A 57 0.62 15.59 11.62
CA SER A 57 1.25 15.22 12.90
C SER A 57 2.46 14.31 12.74
N LEU A 58 2.84 13.91 11.52
CA LEU A 58 3.96 13.02 11.30
C LEU A 58 5.30 13.65 11.63
N PRO A 59 6.20 12.94 12.33
CA PRO A 59 7.57 13.40 12.52
C PRO A 59 8.34 13.40 11.20
N GLN A 60 9.47 14.10 11.15
CA GLN A 60 10.25 14.31 9.94
C GLN A 60 10.62 13.01 9.23
N GLY A 61 10.97 11.97 9.97
CA GLY A 61 11.34 10.68 9.39
C GLY A 61 10.20 9.92 8.71
N LEU A 62 8.95 10.30 8.98
CA LEU A 62 7.77 9.65 8.41
C LEU A 62 7.04 10.51 7.39
N LYS A 63 7.52 11.72 7.11
CA LYS A 63 6.83 12.63 6.19
C LYS A 63 6.73 12.12 4.77
N LYS A 64 7.67 11.29 4.34
CA LYS A 64 7.59 10.63 3.02
C LYS A 64 6.38 9.70 2.87
N TYR A 65 5.78 9.30 3.98
CA TYR A 65 4.58 8.47 4.00
C TYR A 65 3.29 9.27 4.22
N SER A 66 3.35 10.60 4.11
CA SER A 66 2.17 11.45 4.32
C SER A 66 1.02 11.12 3.37
N PHE A 67 1.31 10.62 2.18
CA PHE A 67 0.31 10.27 1.17
C PHE A 67 -0.56 9.06 1.56
N ILE A 68 -0.14 8.25 2.53
CA ILE A 68 -0.92 7.12 3.06
C ILE A 68 -1.44 7.38 4.48
N ALA A 69 -1.34 8.60 4.96
CA ALA A 69 -1.73 8.97 6.32
C ALA A 69 -3.10 9.66 6.42
N ASP A 70 -3.93 9.55 5.37
CA ASP A 70 -5.26 10.16 5.35
C ASP A 70 -6.12 9.73 6.57
N ASN A 71 -5.99 8.47 6.98
CA ASN A 71 -6.69 7.90 8.13
C ASN A 71 -5.73 7.63 9.29
N GLY A 72 -4.64 8.39 9.34
CA GLY A 72 -3.57 8.20 10.30
C GLY A 72 -2.51 7.22 9.82
N LEU A 73 -1.39 7.22 10.53
CA LEU A 73 -0.27 6.31 10.29
C LEU A 73 0.24 5.84 11.65
N THR A 74 0.53 4.55 11.76
CA THR A 74 1.08 3.97 12.98
C THR A 74 2.56 3.64 12.74
N GLU A 75 3.42 4.16 13.61
CA GLU A 75 4.82 3.77 13.66
C GLU A 75 4.96 2.60 14.62
N VAL A 76 5.54 1.49 14.15
CA VAL A 76 5.71 0.28 14.95
C VAL A 76 7.18 0.03 15.17
N LYS A 77 7.54 -0.25 16.41
CA LYS A 77 8.87 -0.74 16.79
C LYS A 77 8.78 -2.25 17.01
N ILE A 78 9.59 -2.99 16.25
CA ILE A 78 9.62 -4.45 16.31
C ILE A 78 10.66 -4.88 17.36
N LYS A 79 10.33 -5.92 18.12
CA LYS A 79 11.25 -6.49 19.10
C LYS A 79 12.51 -7.03 18.43
N ASN A 80 13.64 -6.95 19.13
CA ASN A 80 14.90 -7.52 18.65
C ASN A 80 14.73 -9.02 18.37
N GLY A 81 15.30 -9.47 17.26
CA GLY A 81 15.21 -10.85 16.82
C GLY A 81 14.06 -11.15 15.87
N PHE A 82 13.16 -10.19 15.65
CA PHE A 82 12.00 -10.36 14.76
C PHE A 82 12.07 -9.45 13.52
N GLU A 83 13.25 -8.92 13.20
CA GLU A 83 13.42 -7.99 12.08
C GLU A 83 13.42 -8.69 10.71
N GLY A 84 13.44 -10.02 10.68
CA GLY A 84 13.53 -10.83 9.46
C GLY A 84 12.20 -11.12 8.78
N LEU A 85 11.16 -10.33 9.01
CA LEU A 85 9.89 -10.50 8.30
C LEU A 85 10.05 -10.35 6.80
N ASP A 86 9.35 -11.16 6.04
CA ASP A 86 9.37 -11.12 4.58
C ASP A 86 8.97 -9.74 4.07
N ARG A 87 9.73 -9.25 3.13
CA ARG A 87 9.53 -7.94 2.51
C ARG A 87 9.87 -8.00 1.04
N VAL A 88 9.28 -7.09 0.29
CA VAL A 88 9.53 -6.94 -1.14
C VAL A 88 9.48 -5.46 -1.48
N SER A 89 10.36 -5.01 -2.37
CA SER A 89 10.24 -3.66 -2.92
C SER A 89 9.14 -3.64 -3.97
N LEU A 90 8.56 -2.46 -4.22
CA LEU A 90 7.55 -2.33 -5.27
C LEU A 90 8.13 -2.58 -6.66
N ALA A 91 9.43 -2.26 -6.86
CA ALA A 91 10.13 -2.61 -8.10
C ALA A 91 10.19 -4.13 -8.32
N GLU A 92 10.53 -4.88 -7.28
CA GLU A 92 10.56 -6.35 -7.34
C GLU A 92 9.16 -6.92 -7.58
N LEU A 93 8.16 -6.35 -6.93
CA LEU A 93 6.77 -6.77 -7.13
C LEU A 93 6.34 -6.55 -8.58
N ASN A 94 6.64 -5.39 -9.14
CA ASN A 94 6.36 -5.09 -10.54
C ASN A 94 7.01 -6.13 -11.47
N SER A 95 8.29 -6.43 -11.25
CA SER A 95 9.03 -7.42 -12.05
C SER A 95 8.38 -8.80 -11.99
N GLN A 96 7.93 -9.23 -10.83
CA GLN A 96 7.27 -10.52 -10.65
C GLN A 96 6.00 -10.65 -11.50
N TYR A 97 5.33 -9.53 -11.76
CA TYR A 97 4.08 -9.51 -12.53
C TYR A 97 4.27 -9.01 -13.97
N GLY A 98 5.51 -8.92 -14.44
CA GLY A 98 5.80 -8.51 -15.81
C GLY A 98 5.52 -7.04 -16.10
N VAL A 99 5.58 -6.20 -15.08
CA VAL A 99 5.36 -4.76 -15.17
C VAL A 99 6.71 -4.06 -15.02
N PRO A 100 6.97 -2.97 -15.77
CA PRO A 100 8.23 -2.23 -15.60
C PRO A 100 8.45 -1.79 -14.16
N GLU A 101 9.68 -1.95 -13.66
CA GLU A 101 10.04 -1.78 -12.25
C GLU A 101 9.64 -0.43 -11.66
N ASN A 102 9.72 0.63 -12.45
CA ASN A 102 9.43 2.00 -11.98
C ASN A 102 7.97 2.41 -12.10
N THR A 103 7.08 1.49 -12.45
CA THR A 103 5.66 1.80 -12.57
C THR A 103 5.06 2.02 -11.17
N PRO A 104 4.26 3.08 -10.95
CA PRO A 104 3.55 3.25 -9.69
C PRO A 104 2.65 2.05 -9.38
N VAL A 105 2.58 1.68 -8.10
CA VAL A 105 1.75 0.57 -7.61
C VAL A 105 0.62 1.14 -6.78
N PHE A 106 -0.60 0.64 -6.98
CA PHE A 106 -1.74 1.02 -6.16
C PHE A 106 -1.95 -0.01 -5.05
N ILE A 107 -1.96 0.44 -3.81
CA ILE A 107 -2.26 -0.40 -2.65
C ILE A 107 -3.51 0.17 -1.98
N GLU A 108 -4.59 -0.58 -2.03
CA GLU A 108 -5.90 -0.15 -1.52
C GLU A 108 -6.33 1.21 -2.09
N GLY A 109 -6.00 1.46 -3.36
CA GLY A 109 -6.31 2.71 -4.05
C GLY A 109 -5.33 3.85 -3.82
N TYR A 110 -4.36 3.68 -2.93
CA TYR A 110 -3.29 4.67 -2.71
C TYR A 110 -2.18 4.46 -3.71
N GLU A 111 -1.78 5.52 -4.39
CA GLU A 111 -0.74 5.45 -5.42
C GLU A 111 0.65 5.57 -4.77
N PHE A 112 1.44 4.51 -4.88
CA PHE A 112 2.83 4.48 -4.43
C PHE A 112 3.73 4.76 -5.63
N ILE A 113 4.26 5.96 -5.72
CA ILE A 113 5.06 6.41 -6.87
C ILE A 113 6.52 5.92 -6.76
N ASP A 114 7.05 5.87 -5.54
CA ASP A 114 8.44 5.46 -5.30
C ASP A 114 8.55 3.93 -5.30
N SER A 115 9.07 3.38 -6.38
CA SER A 115 9.21 1.93 -6.53
C SER A 115 10.27 1.31 -5.61
N SER A 116 11.12 2.11 -4.98
CA SER A 116 12.06 1.62 -3.96
C SER A 116 11.40 1.35 -2.62
N THR A 117 10.16 1.79 -2.42
CA THR A 117 9.38 1.53 -1.21
C THR A 117 9.28 0.02 -0.98
N LYS A 118 9.57 -0.39 0.25
CA LYS A 118 9.43 -1.80 0.66
C LYS A 118 8.12 -1.99 1.42
N ILE A 119 7.50 -3.13 1.18
CA ILE A 119 6.29 -3.54 1.89
C ILE A 119 6.50 -4.91 2.52
N TYR A 120 5.81 -5.16 3.63
CA TYR A 120 5.81 -6.48 4.26
C TYR A 120 4.96 -7.46 3.45
N GLY A 121 5.48 -8.67 3.24
CA GLY A 121 4.77 -9.72 2.52
C GLY A 121 3.44 -10.09 3.17
N ASP A 122 3.40 -10.07 4.50
CA ASP A 122 2.21 -10.45 5.28
C ASP A 122 1.02 -9.48 5.11
N MET A 123 1.27 -8.25 4.62
CA MET A 123 0.15 -7.34 4.34
C MET A 123 -0.53 -7.63 3.01
N MET A 124 0.12 -8.37 2.11
CA MET A 124 -0.40 -8.60 0.77
C MET A 124 -1.55 -9.61 0.81
N GLY A 125 -2.69 -9.18 0.28
CA GLY A 125 -3.85 -10.05 0.08
C GLY A 125 -3.92 -10.53 -1.35
N ASN A 126 -4.49 -9.71 -2.22
CA ASN A 126 -4.70 -10.05 -3.63
C ASN A 126 -3.93 -9.08 -4.52
N VAL A 127 -3.35 -9.60 -5.60
CA VAL A 127 -2.62 -8.81 -6.58
C VAL A 127 -3.28 -8.97 -7.94
N ASP A 128 -3.68 -7.85 -8.53
CA ASP A 128 -4.22 -7.79 -9.89
C ASP A 128 -3.34 -6.94 -10.78
N VAL A 129 -3.23 -7.31 -12.05
CA VAL A 129 -2.58 -6.48 -13.06
C VAL A 129 -3.64 -6.03 -14.06
N LYS A 130 -3.80 -4.73 -14.20
CA LYS A 130 -4.79 -4.13 -15.08
C LYS A 130 -4.20 -2.97 -15.84
N ASP A 131 -4.79 -2.64 -16.99
CA ASP A 131 -4.44 -1.41 -17.69
C ASP A 131 -5.01 -0.21 -16.92
N TYR A 132 -4.14 0.73 -16.63
CA TYR A 132 -4.47 2.00 -16.02
C TYR A 132 -3.79 3.12 -16.79
N ASN A 133 -4.59 4.02 -17.37
CA ASN A 133 -4.09 5.10 -18.23
C ASN A 133 -3.17 4.60 -19.35
N GLY A 134 -3.53 3.44 -19.95
CA GLY A 134 -2.79 2.85 -21.05
C GLY A 134 -1.54 2.06 -20.66
N LYS A 135 -1.30 1.85 -19.37
CA LYS A 135 -0.12 1.11 -18.87
C LYS A 135 -0.55 -0.04 -17.98
N LYS A 136 0.14 -1.17 -18.11
CA LYS A 136 0.00 -2.27 -17.15
C LYS A 136 0.41 -1.78 -15.77
N THR A 137 -0.46 -1.99 -14.79
CA THR A 137 -0.30 -1.45 -13.44
C THR A 137 -0.70 -2.51 -12.42
N VAL A 138 0.09 -2.64 -11.36
CA VAL A 138 -0.20 -3.54 -10.25
C VAL A 138 -1.16 -2.86 -9.28
N PHE A 139 -2.24 -3.57 -8.96
CA PHE A 139 -3.22 -3.19 -7.93
C PHE A 139 -3.18 -4.24 -6.83
N LEU A 140 -2.82 -3.79 -5.63
CA LEU A 140 -2.70 -4.65 -4.46
C LEU A 140 -3.81 -4.33 -3.46
N SER A 141 -4.51 -5.36 -3.01
CA SER A 141 -5.37 -5.26 -1.83
C SER A 141 -4.68 -5.93 -0.65
N THR A 142 -4.88 -5.39 0.55
CA THR A 142 -4.28 -5.94 1.76
C THR A 142 -5.06 -7.15 2.25
N SER A 143 -4.37 -8.04 2.97
CA SER A 143 -5.02 -9.20 3.54
C SER A 143 -6.09 -8.78 4.55
N ALA A 144 -7.27 -9.40 4.45
CA ALA A 144 -8.33 -9.20 5.43
C ALA A 144 -7.92 -9.94 6.70
N ILE A 145 -7.44 -9.20 7.68
CA ILE A 145 -7.08 -9.76 8.98
C ILE A 145 -8.26 -9.52 9.90
N LYS A 146 -8.82 -10.62 10.34
CA LYS A 146 -9.95 -10.62 11.26
C LYS A 146 -9.49 -10.51 12.71
#